data_560b6627d4b073ab31ba267873866005
#
_entry.id   560b6627d4b073ab31ba267873866005
#
_cell.length_a   1.000
_cell.length_b   1.000
_cell.length_c   1.000
_cell.angle_alpha   90.00
_cell.angle_beta   90.00
_cell.angle_gamma   90.00
#
_symmetry.space_group_name_H-M   'P 1'
#
loop_
_entity.id
_entity.type
_entity.pdbx_description
1 polymer ?
#
loop_
_entity_poly.entity_id
_entity_poly.type
_entity_poly.pdbx_seq_one_letter_code
_entity_poly.pdbx_strand_id
1 'polypeptide(L)'
;MNFNNLDQLYRSVIMDHYKNPRNKGVLDNGSMTVDVNNPTCGDRIRLTFDIEDGIIKDAKFEGEGCSISMASASMMTQAVKGHSLGEAMQMSQEFTKMMLGEDYVITEEMGDIEALQGV
;
A
#
# COMPACT_ATOMS: atom_id res chain seq x y z
N MET A 1 -14.44 25.43 -8.18
CA MET A 1 -13.94 24.13 -7.88
C MET A 1 -12.84 24.17 -6.85
N ASN A 2 -12.84 23.24 -5.98
CA ASN A 2 -12.05 23.39 -4.80
C ASN A 2 -11.00 22.28 -4.67
N PHE A 3 -9.87 22.47 -5.34
CA PHE A 3 -8.74 21.55 -5.24
C PHE A 3 -8.28 21.37 -3.80
N ASN A 4 -8.41 22.41 -2.98
CA ASN A 4 -7.99 22.35 -1.58
C ASN A 4 -8.78 21.31 -0.79
N ASN A 5 -10.07 21.16 -1.06
CA ASN A 5 -10.89 20.17 -0.37
C ASN A 5 -10.45 18.75 -0.72
N LEU A 6 -10.13 18.49 -1.99
CA LEU A 6 -9.66 17.20 -2.43
C LEU A 6 -8.29 16.88 -1.84
N ASP A 7 -7.38 17.86 -1.85
CA ASP A 7 -6.06 17.68 -1.24
C ASP A 7 -6.17 17.40 0.25
N GLN A 8 -7.06 18.12 0.94
CA GLN A 8 -7.27 17.88 2.37
C GLN A 8 -7.82 16.49 2.64
N LEU A 9 -8.73 16.04 1.79
CA LEU A 9 -9.27 14.69 1.92
C LEU A 9 -8.17 13.64 1.75
N TYR A 10 -7.35 13.79 0.71
CA TYR A 10 -6.25 12.86 0.47
C TYR A 10 -5.24 12.87 1.61
N ARG A 11 -4.90 14.05 2.12
CA ARG A 11 -4.00 14.17 3.27
C ARG A 11 -4.58 13.50 4.51
N SER A 12 -5.89 13.65 4.74
CA SER A 12 -6.56 12.99 5.85
C SER A 12 -6.46 11.48 5.76
N VAL A 13 -6.64 10.92 4.56
CA VAL A 13 -6.53 9.49 4.33
C VAL A 13 -5.10 9.00 4.61
N ILE A 14 -4.11 9.71 4.07
CA ILE A 14 -2.71 9.36 4.28
C ILE A 14 -2.35 9.43 5.78
N MET A 15 -2.76 10.49 6.45
CA MET A 15 -2.46 10.65 7.87
C MET A 15 -3.18 9.62 8.74
N ASP A 16 -4.40 9.25 8.36
CA ASP A 16 -5.11 8.19 9.06
C ASP A 16 -4.35 6.87 8.98
N HIS A 17 -3.88 6.50 7.78
CA HIS A 17 -3.09 5.29 7.61
C HIS A 17 -1.76 5.35 8.35
N TYR A 18 -1.17 6.54 8.44
CA TYR A 18 0.08 6.71 9.16
C TYR A 18 -0.11 6.58 10.68
N LYS A 19 -1.15 7.22 11.21
CA LYS A 19 -1.42 7.20 12.66
C LYS A 19 -2.04 5.89 13.12
N ASN A 20 -2.86 5.29 12.27
CA ASN A 20 -3.59 4.06 12.57
C ASN A 20 -3.32 3.03 11.48
N PRO A 21 -2.07 2.55 11.37
CA PRO A 21 -1.72 1.64 10.28
C PRO A 21 -2.48 0.34 10.37
N ARG A 22 -2.96 -0.12 9.21
CA ARG A 22 -3.58 -1.42 9.06
C ARG A 22 -2.49 -2.45 8.81
N ASN A 23 -2.63 -3.61 9.45
CA ASN A 23 -1.73 -4.74 9.19
C ASN A 23 -0.26 -4.47 9.54
N LYS A 24 -0.01 -3.67 10.56
CA LYS A 24 1.36 -3.44 11.03
C LYS A 24 1.83 -4.61 11.86
N GLY A 25 3.01 -5.11 11.55
CA GLY A 25 3.62 -6.23 12.28
C GLY A 25 4.30 -7.21 11.36
N VAL A 26 4.55 -8.41 11.86
CA VAL A 26 5.20 -9.49 11.14
C VAL A 26 4.35 -10.74 11.29
N LEU A 27 4.18 -11.49 10.19
CA LEU A 27 3.51 -12.79 10.24
C LEU A 27 4.53 -13.84 10.63
N ASP A 28 4.27 -14.57 11.72
CA ASP A 28 5.17 -15.61 12.21
C ASP A 28 5.25 -16.79 11.23
N ASN A 29 4.16 -17.06 10.52
CA ASN A 29 4.07 -18.18 9.58
C ASN A 29 3.96 -17.71 8.14
N GLY A 30 4.51 -16.53 7.84
CA GLY A 30 4.44 -15.99 6.50
C GLY A 30 5.16 -16.86 5.48
N SER A 31 4.53 -17.09 4.33
CA SER A 31 5.10 -17.88 3.25
C SER A 31 5.98 -17.07 2.31
N MET A 32 5.93 -15.74 2.39
CA MET A 32 6.75 -14.88 1.56
C MET A 32 7.12 -13.61 2.31
N THR A 33 8.36 -13.19 2.16
CA THR A 33 8.86 -11.94 2.73
C THR A 33 9.47 -11.10 1.62
N VAL A 34 9.10 -9.82 1.58
CA VAL A 34 9.65 -8.87 0.61
C VAL A 34 10.24 -7.70 1.38
N ASP A 35 11.50 -7.41 1.13
CA ASP A 35 12.17 -6.24 1.71
C ASP A 35 12.26 -5.14 0.67
N VAL A 36 11.71 -3.97 1.01
CA VAL A 36 11.78 -2.77 0.18
C VAL A 36 12.70 -1.79 0.88
N ASN A 37 13.74 -1.37 0.20
CA ASN A 37 14.73 -0.46 0.74
C ASN A 37 14.97 0.69 -0.23
N ASN A 38 14.67 1.92 0.22
CA ASN A 38 14.98 3.11 -0.55
C ASN A 38 15.99 3.95 0.21
N PRO A 39 17.29 3.80 -0.08
CA PRO A 39 18.32 4.51 0.67
C PRO A 39 18.26 6.02 0.49
N THR A 40 17.71 6.52 -0.61
CA THR A 40 17.57 7.96 -0.85
C THR A 40 16.63 8.60 0.17
N CYS A 41 15.53 7.91 0.49
CA CYS A 41 14.54 8.39 1.46
C CYS A 41 14.73 7.81 2.85
N GLY A 42 15.64 6.86 3.00
CA GLY A 42 15.84 6.19 4.28
C GLY A 42 14.75 5.20 4.63
N ASP A 43 13.96 4.78 3.65
CA ASP A 43 12.86 3.85 3.88
C ASP A 43 13.36 2.41 3.90
N ARG A 44 12.91 1.66 4.91
CA ARG A 44 13.15 0.22 5.03
C ARG A 44 11.85 -0.42 5.45
N ILE A 45 11.21 -1.13 4.54
CA ILE A 45 9.90 -1.75 4.82
C ILE A 45 9.99 -3.23 4.49
N ARG A 46 9.57 -4.05 5.45
CA ARG A 46 9.45 -5.50 5.26
C ARG A 46 7.98 -5.86 5.19
N LEU A 47 7.63 -6.53 4.11
CA LEU A 47 6.28 -7.05 3.90
C LEU A 47 6.30 -8.56 4.09
N THR A 48 5.39 -9.08 4.89
CA THR A 48 5.22 -10.52 5.06
C THR A 48 3.82 -10.91 4.61
N PHE A 49 3.74 -12.00 3.87
CA PHE A 49 2.50 -12.49 3.29
C PHE A 49 2.27 -13.95 3.69
N ASP A 50 1.01 -14.27 3.95
CA ASP A 50 0.57 -15.66 4.09
C ASP A 50 -0.24 -15.99 2.84
N ILE A 51 0.30 -16.90 2.02
CA ILE A 51 -0.28 -17.24 0.73
C ILE A 51 -0.69 -18.72 0.76
N GLU A 52 -1.96 -18.99 0.50
CA GLU A 52 -2.50 -20.34 0.39
C GLU A 52 -3.29 -20.45 -0.91
N ASP A 53 -2.99 -21.49 -1.69
CA ASP A 53 -3.67 -21.76 -2.96
C ASP A 53 -3.66 -20.55 -3.90
N GLY A 54 -2.57 -19.79 -3.91
CA GLY A 54 -2.43 -18.62 -4.75
C GLY A 54 -3.18 -17.38 -4.26
N ILE A 55 -3.81 -17.46 -3.09
CA ILE A 55 -4.55 -16.34 -2.49
C ILE A 55 -3.76 -15.77 -1.32
N ILE A 56 -3.70 -14.45 -1.24
CA ILE A 56 -3.06 -13.76 -0.11
C ILE A 56 -4.04 -13.74 1.05
N LYS A 57 -3.84 -14.62 2.01
CA LYS A 57 -4.73 -14.76 3.17
C LYS A 57 -4.49 -13.67 4.19
N ASP A 58 -3.25 -13.24 4.33
CA ASP A 58 -2.89 -12.17 5.24
C ASP A 58 -1.66 -11.46 4.73
N ALA A 59 -1.49 -10.22 5.15
CA ALA A 59 -0.34 -9.40 4.77
C ALA A 59 -0.06 -8.43 5.91
N LYS A 60 1.21 -8.29 6.27
CA LYS A 60 1.62 -7.34 7.29
C LYS A 60 2.90 -6.64 6.87
N PHE A 61 3.16 -5.49 7.47
CA PHE A 61 4.37 -4.74 7.21
C PHE A 61 4.97 -4.21 8.49
N GLU A 62 6.27 -4.01 8.46
CA GLU A 62 6.99 -3.30 9.52
C GLU A 62 8.13 -2.52 8.89
N GLY A 63 8.73 -1.61 9.64
CA GLY A 63 9.90 -0.89 9.20
C GLY A 63 9.87 0.57 9.54
N GLU A 64 10.72 1.32 8.86
CA GLU A 64 10.91 2.76 9.07
C GLU A 64 10.80 3.49 7.74
N GLY A 65 10.24 4.68 7.79
CA GLY A 65 10.11 5.51 6.61
C GLY A 65 9.33 6.78 6.92
N CYS A 66 9.16 7.63 5.92
CA CYS A 66 8.35 8.83 6.07
C CYS A 66 6.87 8.46 6.18
N SER A 67 6.05 9.45 6.56
CA SER A 67 4.62 9.22 6.72
C SER A 67 3.96 8.69 5.46
N ILE A 68 4.39 9.14 4.29
CA ILE A 68 3.84 8.68 3.01
C ILE A 68 4.20 7.22 2.75
N SER A 69 5.46 6.84 2.99
CA SER A 69 5.90 5.46 2.79
C SER A 69 5.18 4.50 3.72
N MET A 70 5.03 4.88 4.98
CA MET A 70 4.35 4.03 5.96
C MET A 70 2.85 3.92 5.65
N ALA A 71 2.22 5.03 5.26
CA ALA A 71 0.82 5.02 4.85
C ALA A 71 0.63 4.17 3.61
N SER A 72 1.54 4.26 2.64
CA SER A 72 1.49 3.46 1.42
C SER A 72 1.53 1.96 1.73
N ALA A 73 2.42 1.55 2.64
CA ALA A 73 2.51 0.15 3.04
C ALA A 73 1.20 -0.32 3.69
N SER A 74 0.62 0.50 4.56
CA SER A 74 -0.67 0.21 5.17
C SER A 74 -1.76 0.01 4.11
N MET A 75 -1.86 0.93 3.15
CA MET A 75 -2.85 0.87 2.08
C MET A 75 -2.65 -0.36 1.20
N MET A 76 -1.40 -0.67 0.85
CA MET A 76 -1.10 -1.82 -0.01
C MET A 76 -1.45 -3.13 0.66
N THR A 77 -1.08 -3.31 1.93
CA THR A 77 -1.42 -4.53 2.65
C THR A 77 -2.92 -4.72 2.76
N GLN A 78 -3.66 -3.64 2.99
CA GLN A 78 -5.12 -3.68 3.05
C GLN A 78 -5.72 -4.06 1.69
N ALA A 79 -5.18 -3.50 0.61
CA ALA A 79 -5.72 -3.73 -0.73
C ALA A 79 -5.52 -5.15 -1.22
N VAL A 80 -4.37 -5.78 -0.92
CA VAL A 80 -4.06 -7.10 -1.47
C VAL A 80 -4.60 -8.26 -0.67
N LYS A 81 -4.99 -8.07 0.57
CA LYS A 81 -5.55 -9.15 1.40
C LYS A 81 -6.82 -9.70 0.77
N GLY A 82 -6.90 -11.01 0.68
CA GLY A 82 -8.06 -11.70 0.11
C GLY A 82 -8.02 -11.86 -1.40
N HIS A 83 -7.00 -11.31 -2.06
CA HIS A 83 -6.88 -11.39 -3.51
C HIS A 83 -5.82 -12.40 -3.93
N SER A 84 -5.92 -12.86 -5.17
CA SER A 84 -4.92 -13.75 -5.74
C SER A 84 -3.62 -12.98 -6.02
N LEU A 85 -2.52 -13.73 -6.18
CA LEU A 85 -1.25 -13.13 -6.57
C LEU A 85 -1.38 -12.37 -7.90
N GLY A 86 -2.13 -12.93 -8.85
CA GLY A 86 -2.35 -12.26 -10.15
C GLY A 86 -3.07 -10.94 -9.99
N GLU A 87 -4.11 -10.91 -9.18
CA GLU A 87 -4.85 -9.67 -8.89
C GLU A 87 -3.96 -8.63 -8.18
N ALA A 88 -3.15 -9.08 -7.22
CA ALA A 88 -2.23 -8.20 -6.51
C ALA A 88 -1.19 -7.60 -7.46
N MET A 89 -0.67 -8.39 -8.40
CA MET A 89 0.25 -7.89 -9.42
C MET A 89 -0.41 -6.85 -10.31
N GLN A 90 -1.65 -7.07 -10.69
CA GLN A 90 -2.40 -6.10 -11.49
C GLN A 90 -2.62 -4.79 -10.73
N MET A 91 -2.98 -4.87 -9.46
CA MET A 91 -3.10 -3.69 -8.61
C MET A 91 -1.79 -2.92 -8.54
N SER A 92 -0.67 -3.62 -8.41
CA SER A 92 0.66 -3.01 -8.37
C SER A 92 0.98 -2.30 -9.68
N GLN A 93 0.62 -2.89 -10.81
CA GLN A 93 0.82 -2.26 -12.11
C GLN A 93 0.00 -0.99 -12.26
N GLU A 94 -1.26 -1.03 -11.85
CA GLU A 94 -2.13 0.14 -11.91
C GLU A 94 -1.65 1.25 -10.96
N PHE A 95 -1.16 0.88 -9.79
CA PHE A 95 -0.54 1.82 -8.87
C PHE A 95 0.68 2.52 -9.50
N THR A 96 1.52 1.73 -10.15
CA THR A 96 2.71 2.28 -10.83
C THR A 96 2.32 3.26 -11.92
N LYS A 97 1.30 2.92 -12.72
CA LYS A 97 0.78 3.83 -13.75
C LYS A 97 0.29 5.14 -13.15
N MET A 98 -0.45 5.04 -12.06
CA MET A 98 -0.95 6.22 -11.35
C MET A 98 0.19 7.13 -10.91
N MET A 99 1.23 6.57 -10.33
CA MET A 99 2.37 7.34 -9.83
C MET A 99 3.20 7.96 -10.96
N LEU A 100 3.19 7.34 -12.15
CA LEU A 100 3.89 7.88 -13.32
C LEU A 100 3.06 8.88 -14.11
N GLY A 101 1.82 9.13 -13.69
CA GLY A 101 0.94 10.04 -14.42
C GLY A 101 0.31 9.46 -15.67
N GLU A 102 0.36 8.13 -15.82
CA GLU A 102 -0.27 7.43 -16.95
C GLU A 102 -1.72 7.10 -16.63
N ASP A 103 -2.48 6.74 -17.65
CA ASP A 103 -3.86 6.30 -17.43
C ASP A 103 -3.88 5.02 -16.58
N TYR A 104 -4.76 4.99 -15.61
CA TYR A 104 -4.85 3.86 -14.68
C TYR A 104 -6.30 3.54 -14.35
N VAL A 105 -6.51 2.33 -13.82
CA VAL A 105 -7.81 1.88 -13.35
C VAL A 105 -7.70 1.54 -11.87
N ILE A 106 -8.45 2.28 -11.04
CA ILE A 106 -8.54 2.01 -9.61
C ILE A 106 -9.87 1.32 -9.35
N THR A 107 -9.81 0.16 -8.74
CA THR A 107 -11.00 -0.58 -8.32
C THR A 107 -11.33 -0.30 -6.87
N GLU A 108 -12.53 -0.67 -6.43
CA GLU A 108 -12.92 -0.50 -5.03
C GLU A 108 -11.98 -1.26 -4.09
N GLU A 109 -11.47 -2.38 -4.53
CA GLU A 109 -10.55 -3.20 -3.74
C GLU A 109 -9.23 -2.49 -3.44
N MET A 110 -8.82 -1.55 -4.25
CA MET A 110 -7.60 -0.77 -4.01
C MET A 110 -7.81 0.29 -2.94
N GLY A 111 -9.06 0.59 -2.62
CA GLY A 111 -9.39 1.43 -1.47
C GLY A 111 -8.77 2.81 -1.54
N ASP A 112 -7.99 3.13 -0.52
CA ASP A 112 -7.45 4.46 -0.30
C ASP A 112 -6.20 4.78 -1.13
N ILE A 113 -5.72 3.84 -1.94
CA ILE A 113 -4.46 4.01 -2.69
C ILE A 113 -4.49 5.25 -3.59
N GLU A 114 -5.66 5.58 -4.12
CA GLU A 114 -5.80 6.75 -4.99
C GLU A 114 -5.38 8.05 -4.31
N ALA A 115 -5.43 8.10 -2.98
CA ALA A 115 -4.99 9.28 -2.23
C ALA A 115 -3.51 9.60 -2.45
N LEU A 116 -2.73 8.63 -2.91
CA LEU A 116 -1.30 8.79 -3.13
C LEU A 116 -0.96 9.46 -4.46
N GLN A 117 -1.93 9.68 -5.34
CA GLN A 117 -1.65 10.21 -6.67
C GLN A 117 -1.07 11.62 -6.67
N GLY A 118 -1.25 12.36 -5.58
CA GLY A 118 -0.77 13.73 -5.48
C GLY A 118 0.59 13.89 -4.80
N VAL A 119 1.27 12.79 -4.51
CA VAL A 119 2.54 12.86 -3.77
C VAL A 119 3.74 12.47 -4.62
#